data_f47f55301c67b2c067408bc438b39215
#
_entry.id   f47f55301c67b2c067408bc438b39215
#
_cell.length_a   1.000
_cell.length_b   1.000
_cell.length_c   1.000
_cell.angle_alpha   90.00
_cell.angle_beta   90.00
_cell.angle_gamma   90.00
#
_symmetry.space_group_name_H-M   'P 1'
#
loop_
_entity.id
_entity.type
_entity.pdbx_description
1 polymer ?
#
loop_
_entity_poly.entity_id
_entity_poly.type
_entity_poly.pdbx_seq_one_letter_code
_entity_poly.pdbx_strand_id
1 'polypeptide(L)'
;MKMKTLLALAISGICAAGVANAHDHMAKPAGPSIEVKVQQLDPANGNKDVGTVTITESNYGLVFTPNLQGLAEGLHGFHIHENPSCDPKEKDGKLTAGLAAGGHWDPKGAKQHGYPWQDDAHLGDLPALTVLHDGTATCLLYTSDA
;
A
#
# COMPACT_ATOMS: atom_id res chain seq x y z
N MET A 1 -74.68 -39.07 -6.37
CA MET A 1 -73.23 -39.16 -6.21
C MET A 1 -72.65 -37.75 -6.38
N LYS A 2 -72.21 -37.16 -5.29
CA LYS A 2 -71.66 -35.78 -5.30
C LYS A 2 -70.14 -35.88 -5.20
N MET A 3 -69.44 -35.49 -6.27
CA MET A 3 -67.97 -35.41 -6.34
C MET A 3 -67.50 -34.17 -5.58
N LYS A 4 -66.70 -34.38 -4.56
CA LYS A 4 -66.04 -33.29 -3.80
C LYS A 4 -64.71 -32.94 -4.50
N THR A 5 -64.61 -31.73 -5.04
CA THR A 5 -63.39 -31.21 -5.63
C THR A 5 -62.49 -30.71 -4.50
N LEU A 6 -61.29 -31.33 -4.32
CA LEU A 6 -60.25 -30.82 -3.46
C LEU A 6 -59.45 -29.73 -4.21
N LEU A 7 -59.44 -28.53 -3.67
CA LEU A 7 -58.63 -27.44 -4.14
C LEU A 7 -57.27 -27.50 -3.41
N ALA A 8 -56.21 -27.87 -4.11
CA ALA A 8 -54.84 -27.85 -3.58
C ALA A 8 -54.26 -26.47 -3.78
N LEU A 9 -53.96 -25.78 -2.67
CA LEU A 9 -53.29 -24.46 -2.65
C LEU A 9 -51.77 -24.71 -2.67
N ALA A 10 -51.13 -24.47 -3.80
CA ALA A 10 -49.67 -24.49 -3.90
C ALA A 10 -49.09 -23.15 -3.44
N ILE A 11 -48.41 -23.15 -2.31
CA ILE A 11 -47.66 -22.00 -1.82
C ILE A 11 -46.25 -22.07 -2.46
N SER A 12 -46.02 -21.27 -3.50
CA SER A 12 -44.69 -21.09 -4.10
C SER A 12 -43.88 -20.16 -3.20
N GLY A 13 -43.00 -20.73 -2.39
CA GLY A 13 -42.00 -19.99 -1.65
C GLY A 13 -40.93 -19.45 -2.60
N ILE A 14 -40.87 -18.13 -2.79
CA ILE A 14 -39.77 -17.46 -3.48
C ILE A 14 -38.62 -17.38 -2.48
N CYS A 15 -37.63 -18.26 -2.61
CA CYS A 15 -36.32 -18.06 -1.97
C CYS A 15 -35.60 -16.93 -2.69
N ALA A 16 -35.68 -15.72 -2.17
CA ALA A 16 -34.77 -14.64 -2.56
C ALA A 16 -33.38 -15.00 -2.02
N ALA A 17 -32.52 -15.57 -2.90
CA ALA A 17 -31.10 -15.69 -2.62
C ALA A 17 -30.49 -14.27 -2.60
N GLY A 18 -30.31 -13.73 -1.40
CA GLY A 18 -29.55 -12.52 -1.19
C GLY A 18 -28.10 -12.82 -1.57
N VAL A 19 -27.62 -12.29 -2.69
CA VAL A 19 -26.21 -12.20 -2.98
C VAL A 19 -25.59 -11.24 -1.97
N ALA A 20 -24.97 -11.78 -0.94
CA ALA A 20 -24.13 -11.01 -0.04
C ALA A 20 -22.93 -10.54 -0.88
N ASN A 21 -22.90 -9.27 -1.25
CA ASN A 21 -21.72 -8.63 -1.80
C ASN A 21 -20.67 -8.58 -0.70
N ALA A 22 -19.73 -9.53 -0.71
CA ALA A 22 -18.61 -9.61 0.25
C ALA A 22 -17.51 -8.58 -0.02
N HIS A 23 -17.79 -7.50 -0.77
CA HIS A 23 -16.78 -6.50 -1.15
C HIS A 23 -16.81 -5.20 -0.34
N ASP A 24 -17.63 -5.10 0.71
CA ASP A 24 -17.82 -3.80 1.39
C ASP A 24 -17.26 -3.74 2.84
N HIS A 25 -16.28 -4.58 3.17
CA HIS A 25 -15.65 -4.55 4.50
C HIS A 25 -14.19 -4.11 4.52
N MET A 26 -13.70 -3.51 3.46
CA MET A 26 -12.55 -2.62 3.58
C MET A 26 -13.08 -1.30 4.14
N ALA A 27 -13.16 -1.21 5.46
CA ALA A 27 -13.52 0.03 6.14
C ALA A 27 -12.59 1.13 5.60
N LYS A 28 -13.19 2.15 4.96
CA LYS A 28 -12.45 3.34 4.54
C LYS A 28 -11.67 3.84 5.75
N PRO A 29 -10.35 4.03 5.66
CA PRO A 29 -9.56 4.53 6.76
C PRO A 29 -10.21 5.82 7.29
N ALA A 30 -10.48 5.88 8.59
CA ALA A 30 -11.27 6.96 9.21
C ALA A 30 -10.44 8.21 9.53
N GLY A 31 -9.17 8.24 9.16
CA GLY A 31 -8.21 9.29 9.48
C GLY A 31 -7.85 10.22 8.30
N PRO A 32 -7.09 11.28 8.56
CA PRO A 32 -6.50 12.12 7.52
C PRO A 32 -5.63 11.27 6.60
N SER A 33 -5.62 11.60 5.31
CA SER A 33 -4.82 10.91 4.31
C SER A 33 -3.90 11.88 3.57
N ILE A 34 -2.71 11.40 3.20
CA ILE A 34 -1.73 12.12 2.40
C ILE A 34 -1.47 11.30 1.15
N GLU A 35 -1.52 11.93 -0.02
CA GLU A 35 -1.10 11.31 -1.26
C GLU A 35 0.30 11.77 -1.63
N VAL A 36 1.20 10.81 -1.86
CA VAL A 36 2.59 11.02 -2.23
C VAL A 36 2.80 10.56 -3.66
N LYS A 37 3.30 11.44 -4.54
CA LYS A 37 3.73 11.08 -5.89
C LYS A 37 5.02 10.30 -5.85
N VAL A 38 5.09 9.23 -6.63
CA VAL A 38 6.27 8.36 -6.73
C VAL A 38 6.88 8.49 -8.13
N GLN A 39 8.18 8.69 -8.16
CA GLN A 39 8.94 8.83 -9.39
C GLN A 39 10.08 7.82 -9.46
N GLN A 40 10.28 7.24 -10.62
CA GLN A 40 11.53 6.58 -10.96
C GLN A 40 12.57 7.67 -11.24
N LEU A 41 13.66 7.66 -10.46
CA LEU A 41 14.69 8.67 -10.55
C LEU A 41 15.68 8.36 -11.70
N ASP A 42 15.86 9.30 -12.60
CA ASP A 42 16.85 9.23 -13.68
C ASP A 42 17.54 10.60 -13.82
N PRO A 43 18.69 10.80 -13.16
CA PRO A 43 19.42 12.07 -13.24
C PRO A 43 19.89 12.46 -14.63
N ALA A 44 20.02 11.49 -15.54
CA ALA A 44 20.53 11.72 -16.89
C ALA A 44 19.41 12.12 -17.88
N ASN A 45 18.22 11.50 -17.75
CA ASN A 45 17.14 11.65 -18.72
C ASN A 45 15.88 12.33 -18.14
N GLY A 46 15.87 12.62 -16.85
CA GLY A 46 14.73 13.16 -16.12
C GLY A 46 13.87 12.08 -15.44
N ASN A 47 13.27 12.45 -14.33
CA ASN A 47 12.46 11.55 -13.54
C ASN A 47 11.15 11.20 -14.25
N LYS A 48 10.66 9.98 -14.05
CA LYS A 48 9.41 9.47 -14.63
C LYS A 48 8.41 9.16 -13.53
N ASP A 49 7.20 9.71 -13.63
CA ASP A 49 6.11 9.38 -12.72
C ASP A 49 5.70 7.90 -12.88
N VAL A 50 5.58 7.18 -11.77
CA VAL A 50 5.18 5.76 -11.72
C VAL A 50 3.90 5.55 -10.91
N GLY A 51 3.32 6.60 -10.36
CA GLY A 51 2.06 6.56 -9.63
C GLY A 51 2.10 7.26 -8.29
N THR A 52 1.27 6.81 -7.38
CA THR A 52 1.11 7.41 -6.04
C THR A 52 1.10 6.36 -4.94
N VAL A 53 1.39 6.81 -3.72
CA VAL A 53 1.14 6.07 -2.48
C VAL A 53 0.26 6.95 -1.60
N THR A 54 -0.91 6.45 -1.22
CA THR A 54 -1.77 7.10 -0.23
C THR A 54 -1.41 6.58 1.15
N ILE A 55 -1.12 7.47 2.08
CA ILE A 55 -0.83 7.16 3.47
C ILE A 55 -2.02 7.60 4.31
N THR A 56 -2.55 6.69 5.12
CA THR A 56 -3.73 6.95 5.97
C THR A 56 -3.45 6.48 7.37
N GLU A 57 -3.90 7.25 8.34
CA GLU A 57 -3.88 6.87 9.75
C GLU A 57 -4.99 5.86 10.04
N SER A 58 -4.69 4.84 10.85
CA SER A 58 -5.66 3.86 11.32
C SER A 58 -5.49 3.64 12.83
N ASN A 59 -6.41 2.88 13.44
CA ASN A 59 -6.29 2.49 14.85
C ASN A 59 -5.12 1.54 15.14
N TYR A 60 -4.42 1.08 14.10
CA TYR A 60 -3.35 0.08 14.18
C TYR A 60 -2.05 0.58 13.53
N GLY A 61 -1.88 1.90 13.37
CA GLY A 61 -0.72 2.50 12.72
C GLY A 61 -1.04 3.08 11.35
N LEU A 62 -0.01 3.34 10.55
CA LEU A 62 -0.15 3.89 9.21
C LEU A 62 -0.44 2.78 8.19
N VAL A 63 -1.33 3.09 7.26
CA VAL A 63 -1.65 2.26 6.10
C VAL A 63 -1.10 2.94 4.87
N PHE A 64 -0.26 2.24 4.11
CA PHE A 64 0.27 2.68 2.83
C PHE A 64 -0.47 1.94 1.73
N THR A 65 -1.12 2.69 0.86
CA THR A 65 -1.87 2.17 -0.28
C THR A 65 -1.16 2.56 -1.57
N PRO A 66 -0.29 1.70 -2.13
CA PRO A 66 0.38 1.96 -3.39
C PRO A 66 -0.61 1.85 -4.56
N ASN A 67 -0.41 2.69 -5.56
CA ASN A 67 -1.00 2.62 -6.89
C ASN A 67 0.09 2.93 -7.91
N LEU A 68 1.00 1.98 -8.10
CA LEU A 68 2.22 2.14 -8.87
C LEU A 68 2.20 1.23 -10.10
N GLN A 69 2.90 1.67 -11.18
CA GLN A 69 3.01 0.93 -12.43
C GLN A 69 4.34 1.18 -13.13
N GLY A 70 4.70 0.27 -14.02
CA GLY A 70 5.92 0.38 -14.82
C GLY A 70 7.20 0.12 -14.05
N LEU A 71 7.11 -0.63 -12.94
CA LEU A 71 8.23 -1.07 -12.12
C LEU A 71 8.71 -2.45 -12.54
N ALA A 72 9.94 -2.81 -12.20
CA ALA A 72 10.44 -4.15 -12.38
C ALA A 72 9.75 -5.13 -11.42
N GLU A 73 9.42 -6.33 -11.89
CA GLU A 73 8.85 -7.40 -11.04
C GLU A 73 9.79 -7.75 -9.87
N GLY A 74 9.20 -8.04 -8.72
CA GLY A 74 9.90 -8.54 -7.54
C GLY A 74 9.64 -7.77 -6.26
N LEU A 75 10.50 -8.00 -5.25
CA LEU A 75 10.46 -7.29 -3.98
C LEU A 75 11.36 -6.07 -4.05
N HIS A 76 10.80 -4.92 -3.68
CA HIS A 76 11.51 -3.66 -3.61
C HIS A 76 11.58 -3.16 -2.17
N GLY A 77 12.74 -2.67 -1.75
CA GLY A 77 12.86 -1.97 -0.48
C GLY A 77 11.93 -0.76 -0.45
N PHE A 78 11.26 -0.56 0.67
CA PHE A 78 10.33 0.55 0.86
C PHE A 78 10.66 1.23 2.19
N HIS A 79 11.00 2.51 2.13
CA HIS A 79 11.56 3.22 3.28
C HIS A 79 11.09 4.66 3.34
N ILE A 80 11.00 5.20 4.56
CA ILE A 80 10.90 6.64 4.80
C ILE A 80 12.33 7.17 5.03
N HIS A 81 12.69 8.24 4.35
CA HIS A 81 13.99 8.88 4.45
C HIS A 81 13.97 10.12 5.36
N GLU A 82 15.17 10.59 5.74
CA GLU A 82 15.34 11.73 6.62
C GLU A 82 14.85 13.05 6.01
N ASN A 83 15.01 13.22 4.69
CA ASN A 83 14.71 14.47 4.00
C ASN A 83 13.67 14.26 2.90
N PRO A 84 12.71 15.16 2.75
CA PRO A 84 11.68 15.10 1.71
C PRO A 84 12.22 15.62 0.36
N SER A 85 13.28 14.98 -0.17
CA SER A 85 13.89 15.37 -1.44
C SER A 85 14.25 14.14 -2.27
N CYS A 86 13.92 14.20 -3.56
CA CYS A 86 14.33 13.23 -4.57
C CYS A 86 15.53 13.71 -5.40
N ASP A 87 16.13 14.85 -5.04
CA ASP A 87 17.20 15.45 -5.82
C ASP A 87 18.46 14.57 -5.81
N PRO A 88 19.20 14.54 -6.92
CA PRO A 88 20.51 13.91 -6.94
C PRO A 88 21.52 14.78 -6.18
N LYS A 89 22.53 14.13 -5.62
CA LYS A 89 23.74 14.80 -5.08
C LYS A 89 24.99 14.12 -5.63
N GLU A 90 26.08 14.88 -5.64
CA GLU A 90 27.39 14.35 -5.97
C GLU A 90 27.96 13.58 -4.77
N LYS A 91 28.49 12.37 -5.07
CA LYS A 91 29.26 11.55 -4.15
C LYS A 91 30.43 10.93 -4.91
N ASP A 92 31.62 11.15 -4.42
CA ASP A 92 32.86 10.64 -5.02
C ASP A 92 33.02 11.02 -6.51
N GLY A 93 32.65 12.25 -6.89
CA GLY A 93 32.71 12.76 -8.27
C GLY A 93 31.60 12.21 -9.19
N LYS A 94 30.60 11.50 -8.65
CA LYS A 94 29.48 10.94 -9.41
C LYS A 94 28.14 11.46 -8.91
N LEU A 95 27.32 11.93 -9.86
CA LEU A 95 25.93 12.31 -9.55
C LEU A 95 25.13 11.06 -9.22
N THR A 96 24.58 10.99 -7.99
CA THR A 96 23.83 9.84 -7.47
C THR A 96 22.37 10.24 -7.27
N ALA A 97 21.47 9.49 -7.90
CA ALA A 97 20.02 9.71 -7.82
C ALA A 97 19.52 9.62 -6.38
N GLY A 98 18.63 10.54 -5.98
CA GLY A 98 17.95 10.51 -4.69
C GLY A 98 18.84 10.69 -3.48
N LEU A 99 20.13 10.97 -3.64
CA LEU A 99 21.06 11.08 -2.51
C LEU A 99 20.74 12.23 -1.56
N ALA A 100 19.96 13.21 -2.01
CA ALA A 100 19.48 14.30 -1.17
C ALA A 100 18.47 13.84 -0.11
N ALA A 101 17.84 12.70 -0.28
CA ALA A 101 16.93 12.10 0.70
C ALA A 101 17.60 11.76 2.03
N GLY A 102 18.93 11.57 2.04
CA GLY A 102 19.67 11.17 3.23
C GLY A 102 19.53 9.68 3.52
N GLY A 103 19.75 9.30 4.77
CA GLY A 103 19.57 7.94 5.27
C GLY A 103 18.08 7.58 5.46
N HIS A 104 17.83 6.35 5.89
CA HIS A 104 16.51 5.97 6.38
C HIS A 104 16.21 6.75 7.67
N TRP A 105 14.96 7.12 7.86
CA TRP A 105 14.55 7.85 9.04
C TRP A 105 14.81 7.04 10.32
N ASP A 106 15.75 7.53 11.14
CA ASP A 106 16.25 6.84 12.34
C ASP A 106 16.32 7.76 13.54
N PRO A 107 15.18 8.22 14.07
CA PRO A 107 15.14 9.14 15.21
C PRO A 107 15.68 8.55 16.51
N LYS A 108 15.74 7.22 16.62
CA LYS A 108 16.26 6.50 17.78
C LYS A 108 17.78 6.24 17.70
N GLY A 109 18.40 6.41 16.53
CA GLY A 109 19.83 6.15 16.31
C GLY A 109 20.18 4.66 16.33
N ALA A 110 19.28 3.81 15.86
CA ALA A 110 19.46 2.36 15.78
C ALA A 110 20.62 1.96 14.85
N LYS A 111 20.85 2.75 13.78
CA LYS A 111 21.95 2.62 12.81
C LYS A 111 22.01 1.27 12.08
N GLN A 112 20.90 0.53 12.05
CA GLN A 112 20.82 -0.74 11.34
C GLN A 112 19.45 -0.89 10.66
N HIS A 113 19.46 -1.62 9.56
CA HIS A 113 18.24 -2.00 8.87
C HIS A 113 17.52 -3.12 9.64
N GLY A 114 16.21 -3.15 9.52
CA GLY A 114 15.41 -4.22 10.11
C GLY A 114 13.98 -4.21 9.58
N TYR A 115 13.07 -4.69 10.41
CA TYR A 115 11.66 -4.78 10.09
C TYR A 115 10.85 -3.77 10.93
N PRO A 116 9.67 -3.36 10.49
CA PRO A 116 8.83 -2.36 11.18
C PRO A 116 8.50 -2.70 12.65
N TRP A 117 8.60 -3.98 13.02
CA TRP A 117 8.32 -4.49 14.37
C TRP A 117 9.58 -4.70 15.25
N GLN A 118 10.74 -4.24 14.79
CA GLN A 118 11.99 -4.32 15.54
C GLN A 118 12.31 -3.00 16.22
N ASP A 119 12.57 -3.06 17.54
CA ASP A 119 12.88 -1.85 18.33
C ASP A 119 14.27 -1.28 18.06
N ASP A 120 15.18 -2.10 17.55
CA ASP A 120 16.58 -1.79 17.29
C ASP A 120 16.89 -1.52 15.82
N ALA A 121 15.87 -1.28 15.00
CA ALA A 121 15.99 -0.94 13.59
C ALA A 121 15.57 0.52 13.29
N HIS A 122 15.89 1.01 12.08
CA HIS A 122 15.42 2.31 11.65
C HIS A 122 13.89 2.35 11.65
N LEU A 123 13.31 3.40 12.20
CA LEU A 123 11.85 3.56 12.21
C LEU A 123 11.27 3.76 10.79
N GLY A 124 12.10 4.21 9.84
CA GLY A 124 11.75 4.36 8.44
C GLY A 124 11.76 3.07 7.62
N ASP A 125 12.15 1.92 8.18
CA ASP A 125 12.11 0.65 7.47
C ASP A 125 10.68 0.11 7.44
N LEU A 126 10.10 0.02 6.23
CA LEU A 126 8.74 -0.47 6.00
C LEU A 126 8.77 -1.88 5.42
N PRO A 127 7.63 -2.61 5.42
CA PRO A 127 7.53 -3.87 4.70
C PRO A 127 7.88 -3.70 3.23
N ALA A 128 8.55 -4.69 2.63
CA ALA A 128 8.94 -4.63 1.23
C ALA A 128 7.71 -4.48 0.31
N LEU A 129 7.84 -3.64 -0.69
CA LEU A 129 6.83 -3.47 -1.73
C LEU A 129 6.92 -4.64 -2.71
N THR A 130 5.80 -5.32 -2.95
CA THR A 130 5.71 -6.37 -3.95
C THR A 130 5.25 -5.79 -5.28
N VAL A 131 6.07 -5.94 -6.33
CA VAL A 131 5.71 -5.60 -7.70
C VAL A 131 5.37 -6.88 -8.45
N LEU A 132 4.19 -6.90 -9.05
CA LEU A 132 3.68 -8.04 -9.81
C LEU A 132 4.35 -8.11 -11.19
N HIS A 133 4.19 -9.25 -11.89
CA HIS A 133 4.77 -9.50 -13.20
C HIS A 133 4.32 -8.50 -14.30
N ASP A 134 3.19 -7.84 -14.10
CA ASP A 134 2.68 -6.79 -14.99
C ASP A 134 3.27 -5.40 -14.67
N GLY A 135 4.18 -5.32 -13.70
CA GLY A 135 4.83 -4.09 -13.28
C GLY A 135 4.00 -3.22 -12.33
N THR A 136 2.89 -3.75 -11.80
CA THR A 136 2.04 -3.00 -10.85
C THR A 136 2.37 -3.34 -9.40
N ALA A 137 2.17 -2.36 -8.50
CA ALA A 137 2.21 -2.55 -7.06
C ALA A 137 1.00 -1.86 -6.42
N THR A 138 0.09 -2.68 -5.87
CA THR A 138 -1.19 -2.24 -5.30
C THR A 138 -1.51 -2.88 -3.95
N CYS A 139 -0.62 -3.73 -3.42
CA CYS A 139 -0.80 -4.37 -2.13
C CYS A 139 -0.64 -3.38 -0.99
N LEU A 140 -1.58 -3.38 -0.05
CA LEU A 140 -1.53 -2.57 1.17
C LEU A 140 -0.36 -3.00 2.06
N LEU A 141 0.30 -2.01 2.65
CA LEU A 141 1.36 -2.19 3.65
C LEU A 141 0.94 -1.49 4.94
N TYR A 142 1.26 -2.09 6.07
CA TYR A 142 0.94 -1.55 7.39
C TYR A 142 2.20 -1.37 8.22
N THR A 143 2.22 -0.30 9.02
CA THR A 143 3.09 -0.25 10.19
C THR A 143 2.31 -0.79 11.38
N SER A 144 2.92 -1.56 12.26
CA SER A 144 2.33 -1.86 13.57
C SER A 144 2.65 -0.73 14.53
N ASP A 145 1.65 -0.30 15.32
CA ASP A 145 1.94 0.44 16.55
C ASP A 145 2.56 -0.58 17.52
N ALA A 146 3.84 -0.43 17.77
CA ALA A 146 4.53 -1.18 18.80
C ALA A 146 4.34 -0.50 20.15
#